data_f3fa4cff409cda412aeb152446f6f00d
#
_entry.id   f3fa4cff409cda412aeb152446f6f00d
#
_cell.length_a   1.000
_cell.length_b   1.000
_cell.length_c   1.000
_cell.angle_alpha   90.00
_cell.angle_beta   90.00
_cell.angle_gamma   90.00
#
_symmetry.space_group_name_H-M   'P 1'
#
loop_
_entity.id
_entity.type
_entity.pdbx_description
1 polymer ?
#
loop_
_entity_poly.entity_id
_entity_poly.type
_entity_poly.pdbx_seq_one_letter_code
_entity_poly.pdbx_strand_id
1 'polypeptide(L)'
;MSSITQDMRYRESLMKYADRHGVAHASRKYNQYRSYIYFWRKKWLESDRNIRSLQGESKCPRHHPNEHTEAELTLIRNLRRRNPNIGLTDLWDKLKKRGYSRSLMGLSKALKQLGIPTNPKSSPSPTCGKSRPYEPMKYPGERIQIDVKYVPRGCLSPKLLEVAPYTKFFQYTAIDEYSRLRILEGYDEHDTYSSSLFLRQAVSFYKAHGIEVECVQIDHGAEFTKRLTANDDNNLSLFELTAKQLNVRVKYIKPHTPRHNGKVERSHREDQKLLYSEVIRLKKPFKGLEDLKIRLKRHQNKTNNRPMRPLSFLSPLDYLKKNK
;
A
#
# COMPACT_ATOMS: atom_id res chain seq x y z
N MET A 1 -1.56 -40.86 2.14
CA MET A 1 -1.07 -41.80 3.20
C MET A 1 0.04 -41.09 3.96
N SER A 2 -0.03 -40.98 5.30
CA SER A 2 1.05 -40.35 6.06
C SER A 2 2.31 -41.27 6.03
N SER A 3 3.48 -40.67 5.80
CA SER A 3 4.76 -41.37 5.78
C SER A 3 5.12 -41.87 7.17
N ILE A 4 5.76 -43.06 7.24
CA ILE A 4 6.28 -43.61 8.49
C ILE A 4 7.46 -42.74 8.97
N THR A 5 7.30 -42.06 10.10
CA THR A 5 8.32 -41.18 10.66
C THR A 5 9.41 -41.91 11.40
N GLN A 6 10.57 -41.29 11.63
CA GLN A 6 11.68 -41.84 12.41
C GLN A 6 11.24 -42.17 13.85
N ASP A 7 10.39 -41.36 14.47
CA ASP A 7 9.81 -41.60 15.78
C ASP A 7 8.96 -42.86 15.84
N MET A 8 8.19 -43.14 14.80
CA MET A 8 7.39 -44.37 14.73
C MET A 8 8.28 -45.61 14.66
N ARG A 9 9.36 -45.57 13.87
CA ARG A 9 10.34 -46.66 13.78
C ARG A 9 11.07 -46.89 15.12
N TYR A 10 11.44 -45.80 15.79
CA TYR A 10 12.04 -45.89 17.14
C TYR A 10 11.10 -46.55 18.13
N ARG A 11 9.83 -46.13 18.18
CA ARG A 11 8.83 -46.72 19.06
C ARG A 11 8.55 -48.17 18.70
N GLU A 12 8.52 -48.54 17.44
CA GLU A 12 8.38 -49.91 16.99
C GLU A 12 9.53 -50.79 17.51
N SER A 13 10.78 -50.34 17.36
CA SER A 13 11.95 -51.03 17.86
C SER A 13 11.87 -51.22 19.39
N LEU A 14 11.48 -50.19 20.12
CA LEU A 14 11.26 -50.23 21.56
C LEU A 14 10.19 -51.26 21.96
N MET A 15 9.02 -51.28 21.24
CA MET A 15 7.94 -52.22 21.51
C MET A 15 8.35 -53.67 21.24
N LYS A 16 8.98 -53.94 20.08
CA LYS A 16 9.51 -55.27 19.74
C LYS A 16 10.53 -55.76 20.76
N TYR A 17 11.38 -54.87 21.31
CA TYR A 17 12.32 -55.21 22.35
C TYR A 17 11.62 -55.46 23.69
N ALA A 18 10.62 -54.63 24.04
CA ALA A 18 9.85 -54.82 25.29
C ALA A 18 9.01 -56.10 25.29
N ASP A 19 8.55 -56.53 24.13
CA ASP A 19 7.82 -57.82 24.00
C ASP A 19 8.75 -59.02 24.21
N ARG A 20 10.04 -58.95 23.82
CA ARG A 20 11.00 -60.04 23.95
C ARG A 20 11.65 -60.11 25.34
N HIS A 21 12.01 -58.98 25.94
CA HIS A 21 12.85 -58.87 27.12
C HIS A 21 12.16 -58.24 28.33
N GLY A 22 10.89 -57.85 28.17
CA GLY A 22 10.13 -57.20 29.22
C GLY A 22 10.35 -55.69 29.33
N VAL A 23 9.38 -55.01 29.95
CA VAL A 23 9.37 -53.53 30.06
C VAL A 23 10.53 -52.99 30.89
N ALA A 24 10.96 -53.72 31.96
CA ALA A 24 12.05 -53.29 32.82
C ALA A 24 13.39 -53.22 32.07
N HIS A 25 13.68 -54.23 31.23
CA HIS A 25 14.88 -54.26 30.40
C HIS A 25 14.84 -53.23 29.27
N ALA A 26 13.66 -53.04 28.63
CA ALA A 26 13.46 -52.03 27.63
C ALA A 26 13.66 -50.60 28.18
N SER A 27 13.14 -50.32 29.36
CA SER A 27 13.33 -49.05 30.08
C SER A 27 14.82 -48.70 30.26
N ARG A 28 15.61 -49.63 30.70
CA ARG A 28 17.06 -49.44 30.88
C ARG A 28 17.81 -49.26 29.55
N LYS A 29 17.53 -50.12 28.58
CA LYS A 29 18.22 -50.07 27.28
C LYS A 29 17.94 -48.82 26.49
N TYR A 30 16.68 -48.35 26.45
CA TYR A 30 16.25 -47.20 25.66
C TYR A 30 16.20 -45.89 26.46
N ASN A 31 16.58 -45.95 27.75
CA ASN A 31 16.54 -44.81 28.69
C ASN A 31 15.17 -44.10 28.68
N GLN A 32 14.10 -44.91 28.75
CA GLN A 32 12.71 -44.39 28.72
C GLN A 32 12.00 -44.82 30.00
N TYR A 33 11.12 -43.94 30.51
CA TYR A 33 10.28 -44.26 31.68
C TYR A 33 9.37 -45.44 31.39
N ARG A 34 9.15 -46.31 32.37
CA ARG A 34 8.25 -47.47 32.25
C ARG A 34 6.84 -47.05 31.87
N SER A 35 6.35 -45.91 32.41
CA SER A 35 5.04 -45.37 32.07
C SER A 35 4.91 -45.04 30.57
N TYR A 36 5.96 -44.49 29.96
CA TYR A 36 6.01 -44.22 28.52
C TYR A 36 5.92 -45.52 27.70
N ILE A 37 6.62 -46.56 28.13
CA ILE A 37 6.62 -47.86 27.46
C ILE A 37 5.23 -48.50 27.58
N TYR A 38 4.61 -48.49 28.79
CA TYR A 38 3.26 -49.03 28.99
C TYR A 38 2.22 -48.29 28.15
N PHE A 39 2.30 -46.96 28.05
CA PHE A 39 1.39 -46.16 27.24
C PHE A 39 1.43 -46.55 25.75
N TRP A 40 2.63 -46.67 25.18
CA TRP A 40 2.77 -47.06 23.78
C TRP A 40 2.50 -48.53 23.54
N ARG A 41 2.83 -49.39 24.51
CA ARG A 41 2.56 -50.81 24.44
C ARG A 41 1.06 -51.12 24.42
N LYS A 42 0.26 -50.38 25.16
CA LYS A 42 -1.21 -50.48 25.10
C LYS A 42 -1.71 -50.20 23.69
N LYS A 43 -1.34 -49.08 23.09
CA LYS A 43 -1.69 -48.73 21.72
C LYS A 43 -1.19 -49.75 20.70
N TRP A 44 -0.01 -50.28 20.90
CA TRP A 44 0.63 -51.29 20.05
C TRP A 44 -0.17 -52.60 20.03
N LEU A 45 -0.55 -53.10 21.18
CA LEU A 45 -1.31 -54.34 21.32
C LEU A 45 -2.76 -54.17 20.86
N GLU A 46 -3.43 -53.07 21.17
CA GLU A 46 -4.80 -52.78 20.74
C GLU A 46 -4.94 -52.65 19.21
N SER A 47 -3.88 -52.33 18.51
CA SER A 47 -3.86 -52.15 17.05
C SER A 47 -3.30 -53.37 16.28
N ASP A 48 -3.22 -54.50 16.92
CA ASP A 48 -2.59 -55.71 16.35
C ASP A 48 -1.18 -55.44 15.78
N ARG A 49 -0.35 -54.75 16.59
CA ARG A 49 1.03 -54.43 16.29
C ARG A 49 1.26 -53.60 15.03
N ASN A 50 0.32 -52.73 14.70
CA ASN A 50 0.42 -51.82 13.56
C ASN A 50 1.32 -50.62 13.89
N ILE A 51 2.37 -50.40 13.09
CA ILE A 51 3.31 -49.26 13.27
C ILE A 51 2.62 -47.92 13.25
N ARG A 52 1.49 -47.77 12.56
CA ARG A 52 0.73 -46.52 12.48
C ARG A 52 0.11 -46.08 13.83
N SER A 53 -0.17 -47.05 14.72
CA SER A 53 -0.68 -46.74 16.08
C SER A 53 0.36 -46.04 16.96
N LEU A 54 1.64 -46.13 16.57
CA LEU A 54 2.78 -45.49 17.25
C LEU A 54 2.98 -44.05 16.80
N GLN A 55 2.09 -43.50 15.96
CA GLN A 55 2.11 -42.08 15.59
C GLN A 55 1.74 -41.21 16.79
N GLY A 56 2.60 -40.24 17.11
CA GLY A 56 2.31 -39.26 18.14
C GLY A 56 1.21 -38.29 17.68
N GLU A 57 0.34 -37.91 18.59
CA GLU A 57 -0.62 -36.84 18.33
C GLU A 57 0.08 -35.48 18.31
N SER A 58 -0.46 -34.57 17.50
CA SER A 58 0.07 -33.21 17.46
C SER A 58 -0.11 -32.53 18.82
N LYS A 59 0.96 -31.94 19.33
CA LYS A 59 0.95 -31.15 20.57
C LYS A 59 0.48 -29.72 20.34
N CYS A 60 0.19 -29.35 19.09
CA CYS A 60 -0.34 -28.03 18.77
C CYS A 60 -1.77 -27.88 19.30
N PRO A 61 -2.12 -26.75 19.91
CA PRO A 61 -3.49 -26.46 20.29
C PRO A 61 -4.42 -26.62 19.08
N ARG A 62 -5.58 -27.23 19.25
CA ARG A 62 -6.59 -27.35 18.20
C ARG A 62 -7.16 -25.98 17.78
N HIS A 63 -7.25 -25.07 18.74
CA HIS A 63 -7.68 -23.69 18.53
C HIS A 63 -6.67 -22.73 19.16
N HIS A 64 -6.26 -21.72 18.41
CA HIS A 64 -5.38 -20.68 18.93
C HIS A 64 -6.22 -19.51 19.46
N PRO A 65 -5.96 -18.96 20.68
CA PRO A 65 -6.75 -17.84 21.23
C PRO A 65 -6.86 -16.62 20.29
N ASN A 66 -5.87 -16.41 19.42
CA ASN A 66 -5.82 -15.34 18.45
C ASN A 66 -6.25 -15.76 17.03
N GLU A 67 -6.92 -16.93 16.90
CA GLU A 67 -7.47 -17.36 15.62
C GLU A 67 -8.62 -16.44 15.18
N HIS A 68 -8.73 -16.20 13.87
CA HIS A 68 -9.82 -15.41 13.32
C HIS A 68 -11.11 -16.20 13.38
N THR A 69 -12.18 -15.55 13.79
CA THR A 69 -13.52 -16.15 13.74
C THR A 69 -14.04 -16.22 12.29
N GLU A 70 -14.95 -17.12 12.00
CA GLU A 70 -15.53 -17.23 10.66
C GLU A 70 -16.25 -15.94 10.21
N ALA A 71 -16.85 -15.23 11.17
CA ALA A 71 -17.44 -13.92 10.93
C ALA A 71 -16.40 -12.89 10.47
N GLU A 72 -15.23 -12.84 11.13
CA GLU A 72 -14.11 -11.98 10.72
C GLU A 72 -13.59 -12.36 9.33
N LEU A 73 -13.40 -13.65 9.05
CA LEU A 73 -12.96 -14.14 7.74
C LEU A 73 -13.95 -13.80 6.63
N THR A 74 -15.23 -13.94 6.87
CA THR A 74 -16.29 -13.58 5.93
C THR A 74 -16.31 -12.06 5.67
N LEU A 75 -16.12 -11.24 6.71
CA LEU A 75 -16.00 -9.79 6.57
C LEU A 75 -14.80 -9.41 5.71
N ILE A 76 -13.64 -10.05 5.93
CA ILE A 76 -12.42 -9.84 5.15
C ILE A 76 -12.65 -10.21 3.67
N ARG A 77 -13.20 -11.40 3.38
CA ARG A 77 -13.51 -11.86 2.00
C ARG A 77 -14.44 -10.88 1.28
N ASN A 78 -15.54 -10.49 1.92
CA ASN A 78 -16.53 -9.60 1.34
C ASN A 78 -15.97 -8.20 1.05
N LEU A 79 -15.21 -7.65 1.99
CA LEU A 79 -14.63 -6.32 1.80
C LEU A 79 -13.54 -6.31 0.72
N ARG A 80 -12.71 -7.35 0.65
CA ARG A 80 -11.69 -7.50 -0.39
C ARG A 80 -12.33 -7.66 -1.77
N ARG A 81 -13.37 -8.48 -1.91
CA ARG A 81 -14.11 -8.66 -3.16
C ARG A 81 -14.67 -7.34 -3.70
N ARG A 82 -15.22 -6.50 -2.81
CA ARG A 82 -15.75 -5.17 -3.18
C ARG A 82 -14.66 -4.15 -3.52
N ASN A 83 -13.46 -4.33 -3.00
CA ASN A 83 -12.34 -3.39 -3.13
C ASN A 83 -11.05 -4.11 -3.55
N PRO A 84 -10.96 -4.65 -4.77
CA PRO A 84 -9.84 -5.50 -5.18
C PRO A 84 -8.50 -4.76 -5.26
N ASN A 85 -8.52 -3.46 -5.55
CA ASN A 85 -7.34 -2.67 -5.85
C ASN A 85 -6.75 -1.90 -4.65
N ILE A 86 -7.40 -1.94 -3.47
CA ILE A 86 -6.87 -1.25 -2.29
C ILE A 86 -5.72 -2.01 -1.64
N GLY A 87 -4.77 -1.27 -1.05
CA GLY A 87 -3.66 -1.84 -0.29
C GLY A 87 -4.10 -2.45 1.05
N LEU A 88 -3.17 -3.14 1.71
CA LEU A 88 -3.41 -3.81 3.00
C LEU A 88 -3.85 -2.81 4.09
N THR A 89 -3.21 -1.63 4.15
CA THR A 89 -3.51 -0.59 5.14
C THR A 89 -4.93 -0.04 4.99
N ASP A 90 -5.34 0.23 3.74
CA ASP A 90 -6.69 0.72 3.45
C ASP A 90 -7.77 -0.32 3.76
N LEU A 91 -7.47 -1.59 3.47
CA LEU A 91 -8.36 -2.70 3.81
C LEU A 91 -8.53 -2.80 5.32
N TRP A 92 -7.43 -2.70 6.07
CA TRP A 92 -7.43 -2.73 7.53
C TRP A 92 -8.20 -1.56 8.15
N ASP A 93 -8.03 -0.32 7.66
CA ASP A 93 -8.81 0.84 8.12
C ASP A 93 -10.32 0.62 7.91
N LYS A 94 -10.70 0.16 6.71
CA LYS A 94 -12.10 -0.13 6.41
C LYS A 94 -12.69 -1.27 7.25
N LEU A 95 -11.87 -2.25 7.63
CA LEU A 95 -12.26 -3.34 8.53
C LEU A 95 -12.43 -2.84 9.95
N LYS A 96 -11.50 -2.01 10.46
CA LYS A 96 -11.60 -1.38 11.78
C LYS A 96 -12.90 -0.58 11.96
N LYS A 97 -13.27 0.20 10.95
CA LYS A 97 -14.55 0.94 10.93
C LYS A 97 -15.78 0.04 10.97
N ARG A 98 -15.61 -1.28 10.83
CA ARG A 98 -16.67 -2.32 10.92
C ARG A 98 -16.50 -3.26 12.10
N GLY A 99 -15.72 -2.87 13.11
CA GLY A 99 -15.54 -3.63 14.34
C GLY A 99 -14.42 -4.68 14.31
N TYR A 100 -13.59 -4.72 13.27
CA TYR A 100 -12.44 -5.62 13.24
C TYR A 100 -11.33 -5.12 14.20
N SER A 101 -11.00 -5.93 15.22
CA SER A 101 -10.09 -5.55 16.31
C SER A 101 -8.64 -6.00 16.12
N ARG A 102 -8.37 -6.91 15.15
CA ARG A 102 -7.05 -7.51 14.98
C ARG A 102 -6.02 -6.54 14.39
N SER A 103 -4.73 -6.84 14.59
CA SER A 103 -3.62 -6.05 14.06
C SER A 103 -3.51 -6.18 12.53
N LEU A 104 -2.76 -5.25 11.92
CA LEU A 104 -2.42 -5.29 10.49
C LEU A 104 -1.70 -6.59 10.09
N MET A 105 -0.81 -7.09 10.97
CA MET A 105 -0.11 -8.36 10.73
C MET A 105 -1.05 -9.57 10.82
N GLY A 106 -2.02 -9.53 11.74
CA GLY A 106 -3.07 -10.54 11.83
C GLY A 106 -3.88 -10.60 10.54
N LEU A 107 -4.31 -9.45 10.00
CA LEU A 107 -4.98 -9.36 8.71
C LEU A 107 -4.13 -9.92 7.56
N SER A 108 -2.83 -9.60 7.53
CA SER A 108 -1.91 -10.12 6.50
C SER A 108 -1.82 -11.66 6.54
N LYS A 109 -1.75 -12.26 7.73
CA LYS A 109 -1.76 -13.72 7.90
C LYS A 109 -3.08 -14.33 7.45
N ALA A 110 -4.23 -13.74 7.85
CA ALA A 110 -5.56 -14.20 7.44
C ALA A 110 -5.72 -14.19 5.90
N LEU A 111 -5.31 -13.11 5.23
CA LEU A 111 -5.35 -13.03 3.77
C LEU A 111 -4.51 -14.11 3.10
N LYS A 112 -3.31 -14.41 3.63
CA LYS A 112 -2.45 -15.50 3.12
C LYS A 112 -3.12 -16.87 3.28
N GLN A 113 -3.73 -17.15 4.44
CA GLN A 113 -4.48 -18.39 4.71
C GLN A 113 -5.67 -18.55 3.75
N LEU A 114 -6.34 -17.44 3.42
CA LEU A 114 -7.45 -17.42 2.46
C LEU A 114 -7.00 -17.48 0.99
N GLY A 115 -5.70 -17.53 0.69
CA GLY A 115 -5.16 -17.47 -0.68
C GLY A 115 -5.40 -16.13 -1.38
N ILE A 116 -5.70 -15.08 -0.61
CA ILE A 116 -6.02 -13.75 -1.14
C ILE A 116 -4.78 -12.86 -1.13
N PRO A 117 -4.41 -12.22 -2.25
CA PRO A 117 -3.26 -11.33 -2.31
C PRO A 117 -3.40 -10.18 -1.31
N THR A 118 -2.36 -9.94 -0.50
CA THR A 118 -2.31 -8.82 0.45
C THR A 118 -2.28 -7.46 -0.24
N ASN A 119 -1.58 -7.41 -1.37
CA ASN A 119 -1.51 -6.22 -2.23
C ASN A 119 -1.92 -6.58 -3.66
N PRO A 120 -2.45 -5.63 -4.44
CA PRO A 120 -2.61 -5.80 -5.88
C PRO A 120 -1.26 -6.18 -6.49
N LYS A 121 -1.25 -7.06 -7.50
CA LYS A 121 -0.02 -7.44 -8.21
C LYS A 121 0.70 -6.18 -8.68
N SER A 122 1.88 -5.93 -8.15
CA SER A 122 2.80 -4.89 -8.64
C SER A 122 3.74 -5.54 -9.65
N SER A 123 4.04 -4.83 -10.73
CA SER A 123 5.16 -5.20 -11.61
C SER A 123 6.45 -5.32 -10.79
N PRO A 124 7.34 -6.28 -11.08
CA PRO A 124 8.63 -6.34 -10.41
C PRO A 124 9.35 -5.00 -10.57
N SER A 125 9.74 -4.40 -9.46
CA SER A 125 10.54 -3.16 -9.47
C SER A 125 11.96 -3.53 -9.89
N PRO A 126 12.58 -2.80 -10.82
CA PRO A 126 13.99 -3.01 -11.11
C PRO A 126 14.80 -2.82 -9.83
N THR A 127 15.73 -3.74 -9.57
CA THR A 127 16.63 -3.69 -8.42
C THR A 127 17.42 -2.39 -8.44
N CYS A 128 17.10 -1.51 -7.52
CA CYS A 128 17.72 -0.20 -7.44
C CYS A 128 18.95 -0.28 -6.52
N GLY A 129 20.12 0.12 -7.02
CA GLY A 129 21.34 0.27 -6.25
C GLY A 129 21.14 1.10 -4.98
N LYS A 130 22.05 0.99 -4.01
CA LYS A 130 22.00 1.68 -2.71
C LYS A 130 21.64 3.15 -2.89
N SER A 131 20.44 3.56 -2.45
CA SER A 131 19.98 4.94 -2.50
C SER A 131 20.77 5.77 -1.47
N ARG A 132 21.22 6.95 -1.87
CA ARG A 132 21.72 7.95 -0.90
C ARG A 132 20.62 8.27 0.11
N PRO A 133 20.96 8.50 1.41
CA PRO A 133 19.97 8.86 2.42
C PRO A 133 19.16 10.07 1.92
N TYR A 134 17.84 9.97 2.01
CA TYR A 134 16.95 11.09 1.73
C TYR A 134 16.76 11.89 3.03
N GLU A 135 17.04 13.18 2.97
CA GLU A 135 16.81 14.08 4.10
C GLU A 135 15.30 14.36 4.22
N PRO A 136 14.65 13.94 5.32
CA PRO A 136 13.23 14.19 5.52
C PRO A 136 12.99 15.67 5.80
N MET A 137 11.86 16.20 5.33
CA MET A 137 11.42 17.55 5.66
C MET A 137 11.07 17.64 7.15
N LYS A 138 11.34 18.80 7.75
CA LYS A 138 11.22 19.03 9.20
C LYS A 138 9.84 19.54 9.60
N TYR A 139 9.17 20.28 8.73
CA TYR A 139 7.86 20.88 8.97
C TYR A 139 7.01 20.94 7.69
N PRO A 140 5.68 21.14 7.83
CA PRO A 140 4.79 21.27 6.68
C PRO A 140 5.09 22.54 5.88
N GLY A 141 5.10 22.46 4.56
CA GLY A 141 5.34 23.63 3.69
C GLY A 141 6.80 23.90 3.35
N GLU A 142 7.75 23.26 4.05
CA GLU A 142 9.18 23.39 3.75
C GLU A 142 9.49 23.05 2.27
N ARG A 143 8.81 22.02 1.73
CA ARG A 143 8.88 21.68 0.31
C ARG A 143 7.61 20.97 -0.18
N ILE A 144 7.03 21.55 -1.23
CA ILE A 144 5.89 20.98 -1.96
C ILE A 144 6.39 20.45 -3.30
N GLN A 145 6.09 19.20 -3.65
CA GLN A 145 6.34 18.67 -4.99
C GLN A 145 5.13 18.93 -5.88
N ILE A 146 5.37 19.50 -7.06
CA ILE A 146 4.33 19.73 -8.09
C ILE A 146 4.70 18.92 -9.33
N ASP A 147 3.70 18.30 -9.93
CA ASP A 147 3.83 17.52 -11.17
C ASP A 147 2.49 17.44 -11.91
N VAL A 148 2.55 17.21 -13.20
CA VAL A 148 1.39 17.13 -14.10
C VAL A 148 1.30 15.73 -14.69
N LYS A 149 0.09 15.21 -14.75
CA LYS A 149 -0.19 13.90 -15.32
C LYS A 149 -1.30 13.99 -16.37
N TYR A 150 -1.10 13.32 -17.50
CA TYR A 150 -2.16 13.09 -18.48
C TYR A 150 -3.27 12.20 -17.90
N VAL A 151 -4.52 12.62 -18.09
CA VAL A 151 -5.68 11.77 -17.83
C VAL A 151 -5.77 10.69 -18.91
N PRO A 152 -5.83 9.39 -18.56
CA PRO A 152 -5.87 8.34 -19.56
C PRO A 152 -7.08 8.48 -20.49
N ARG A 153 -6.86 8.43 -21.80
CA ARG A 153 -7.92 8.59 -22.82
C ARG A 153 -9.09 7.62 -22.63
N GLY A 154 -8.81 6.37 -22.18
CA GLY A 154 -9.85 5.39 -21.86
C GLY A 154 -10.75 5.75 -20.67
N CYS A 155 -10.44 6.84 -19.96
CA CYS A 155 -11.31 7.39 -18.92
C CYS A 155 -12.26 8.48 -19.44
N LEU A 156 -12.13 8.94 -20.69
CA LEU A 156 -13.00 9.95 -21.30
C LEU A 156 -14.22 9.27 -21.93
N SER A 157 -15.36 9.98 -21.92
CA SER A 157 -16.58 9.42 -22.47
C SER A 157 -16.52 9.33 -24.00
N PRO A 158 -17.04 8.26 -24.61
CA PRO A 158 -17.11 8.16 -26.07
C PRO A 158 -17.80 9.37 -26.71
N LYS A 159 -18.90 9.84 -26.14
CA LYS A 159 -19.64 11.02 -26.63
C LYS A 159 -18.77 12.29 -26.65
N LEU A 160 -17.90 12.48 -25.65
CA LEU A 160 -16.96 13.61 -25.65
C LEU A 160 -15.95 13.48 -26.79
N LEU A 161 -15.43 12.26 -27.00
CA LEU A 161 -14.43 11.98 -28.03
C LEU A 161 -15.00 12.00 -29.45
N GLU A 162 -16.30 11.77 -29.63
CA GLU A 162 -17.01 11.95 -30.91
C GLU A 162 -17.09 13.43 -31.30
N VAL A 163 -17.39 14.30 -30.33
CA VAL A 163 -17.51 15.75 -30.55
C VAL A 163 -16.13 16.42 -30.65
N ALA A 164 -15.20 16.01 -29.83
CA ALA A 164 -13.85 16.57 -29.71
C ALA A 164 -12.78 15.47 -29.64
N PRO A 165 -12.37 14.88 -30.80
CA PRO A 165 -11.49 13.70 -30.85
C PRO A 165 -10.10 13.92 -30.24
N TYR A 166 -9.62 15.14 -30.21
CA TYR A 166 -8.28 15.50 -29.74
C TYR A 166 -8.26 16.02 -28.30
N THR A 167 -9.40 15.99 -27.60
CA THR A 167 -9.48 16.45 -26.22
C THR A 167 -8.50 15.69 -25.34
N LYS A 168 -7.73 16.44 -24.57
CA LYS A 168 -6.82 15.95 -23.53
C LYS A 168 -7.13 16.68 -22.24
N PHE A 169 -7.10 15.95 -21.14
CA PHE A 169 -7.18 16.55 -19.82
C PHE A 169 -5.91 16.22 -19.03
N PHE A 170 -5.57 17.14 -18.15
CA PHE A 170 -4.36 17.08 -17.33
C PHE A 170 -4.75 17.17 -15.86
N GLN A 171 -4.16 16.31 -15.06
CA GLN A 171 -4.24 16.37 -13.62
C GLN A 171 -2.98 17.03 -13.07
N TYR A 172 -3.15 18.19 -12.48
CA TYR A 172 -2.11 18.87 -11.70
C TYR A 172 -2.17 18.38 -10.26
N THR A 173 -1.02 18.14 -9.69
CA THR A 173 -0.89 17.59 -8.33
C THR A 173 0.17 18.36 -7.58
N ALA A 174 -0.17 18.88 -6.41
CA ALA A 174 0.81 19.35 -5.44
C ALA A 174 0.72 18.52 -4.17
N ILE A 175 1.85 18.07 -3.62
CA ILE A 175 1.93 17.25 -2.42
C ILE A 175 2.99 17.80 -1.46
N ASP A 176 2.60 18.07 -0.22
CA ASP A 176 3.54 18.42 0.84
C ASP A 176 4.40 17.21 1.22
N GLU A 177 5.71 17.40 1.20
CA GLU A 177 6.63 16.30 1.49
C GLU A 177 6.63 15.86 2.95
N TYR A 178 6.27 16.73 3.88
CA TYR A 178 6.20 16.42 5.30
C TYR A 178 4.91 15.66 5.63
N SER A 179 3.77 16.30 5.43
CA SER A 179 2.45 15.78 5.85
C SER A 179 1.79 14.85 4.86
N ARG A 180 2.24 14.81 3.59
CA ARG A 180 1.56 14.14 2.47
C ARG A 180 0.20 14.73 2.12
N LEU A 181 -0.18 15.87 2.69
CA LEU A 181 -1.36 16.59 2.28
C LEU A 181 -1.21 17.01 0.82
N ARG A 182 -2.26 16.79 0.03
CA ARG A 182 -2.20 17.08 -1.40
C ARG A 182 -3.44 17.80 -1.91
N ILE A 183 -3.25 18.56 -2.96
CA ILE A 183 -4.31 19.15 -3.78
C ILE A 183 -4.22 18.60 -5.20
N LEU A 184 -5.37 18.33 -5.79
CA LEU A 184 -5.55 17.85 -7.16
C LEU A 184 -6.47 18.81 -7.90
N GLU A 185 -6.11 19.20 -9.13
CA GLU A 185 -6.95 20.00 -9.99
C GLU A 185 -6.89 19.48 -11.44
N GLY A 186 -7.95 19.71 -12.21
CA GLY A 186 -8.06 19.30 -13.60
C GLY A 186 -8.03 20.51 -14.54
N TYR A 187 -7.26 20.38 -15.64
CA TYR A 187 -7.20 21.38 -16.70
C TYR A 187 -7.27 20.69 -18.07
N ASP A 188 -7.69 21.44 -19.06
CA ASP A 188 -7.68 21.03 -20.48
C ASP A 188 -6.44 21.52 -21.22
N GLU A 189 -5.64 22.38 -20.60
CA GLU A 189 -4.38 22.90 -21.13
C GLU A 189 -3.18 22.48 -20.26
N HIS A 190 -2.03 22.33 -20.93
CA HIS A 190 -0.76 21.99 -20.33
C HIS A 190 0.27 23.07 -20.67
N ASP A 191 0.08 24.22 -20.07
CA ASP A 191 0.84 25.42 -20.34
C ASP A 191 1.26 26.16 -19.05
N THR A 192 2.03 27.22 -19.21
CA THR A 192 2.53 28.02 -18.10
C THR A 192 1.41 28.82 -17.40
N TYR A 193 0.30 29.10 -18.09
CA TYR A 193 -0.84 29.82 -17.52
C TYR A 193 -1.60 28.89 -16.53
N SER A 194 -1.96 27.69 -16.98
CA SER A 194 -2.59 26.66 -16.13
C SER A 194 -1.75 26.30 -14.92
N SER A 195 -0.43 26.16 -15.12
CA SER A 195 0.54 25.91 -14.05
C SER A 195 0.58 27.04 -13.02
N SER A 196 0.50 28.29 -13.48
CA SER A 196 0.50 29.49 -12.61
C SER A 196 -0.79 29.60 -11.81
N LEU A 197 -1.93 29.33 -12.44
CA LEU A 197 -3.22 29.27 -11.75
C LEU A 197 -3.22 28.17 -10.68
N PHE A 198 -2.72 27.01 -11.03
CA PHE A 198 -2.61 25.90 -10.09
C PHE A 198 -1.70 26.22 -8.90
N LEU A 199 -0.57 26.90 -9.12
CA LEU A 199 0.32 27.34 -8.04
C LEU A 199 -0.41 28.27 -7.06
N ARG A 200 -1.18 29.25 -7.55
CA ARG A 200 -1.98 30.15 -6.70
C ARG A 200 -3.03 29.38 -5.90
N GLN A 201 -3.71 28.44 -6.52
CA GLN A 201 -4.69 27.57 -5.84
C GLN A 201 -4.02 26.67 -4.78
N ALA A 202 -2.84 26.10 -5.09
CA ALA A 202 -2.11 25.26 -4.18
C ALA A 202 -1.65 26.05 -2.94
N VAL A 203 -1.04 27.23 -3.12
CA VAL A 203 -0.63 28.10 -2.02
C VAL A 203 -1.83 28.50 -1.14
N SER A 204 -2.95 28.90 -1.76
CA SER A 204 -4.19 29.22 -1.04
C SER A 204 -4.74 28.00 -0.27
N PHE A 205 -4.71 26.82 -0.87
CA PHE A 205 -5.13 25.58 -0.23
C PHE A 205 -4.28 25.26 1.00
N TYR A 206 -2.95 25.33 0.90
CA TYR A 206 -2.06 25.06 2.00
C TYR A 206 -2.22 26.11 3.11
N LYS A 207 -2.33 27.39 2.76
CA LYS A 207 -2.60 28.47 3.72
C LYS A 207 -3.89 28.24 4.50
N ALA A 208 -4.97 27.78 3.85
CA ALA A 208 -6.24 27.45 4.51
C ALA A 208 -6.09 26.27 5.51
N HIS A 209 -5.06 25.45 5.38
CA HIS A 209 -4.71 24.39 6.35
C HIS A 209 -3.64 24.82 7.37
N GLY A 210 -3.27 26.10 7.38
CA GLY A 210 -2.25 26.69 8.29
C GLY A 210 -0.84 26.27 7.92
N ILE A 211 -0.57 26.07 6.63
CA ILE A 211 0.75 25.71 6.09
C ILE A 211 1.25 26.86 5.22
N GLU A 212 2.39 27.42 5.55
CA GLU A 212 3.09 28.38 4.69
C GLU A 212 4.00 27.63 3.74
N VAL A 213 3.89 27.94 2.45
CA VAL A 213 4.67 27.27 1.40
C VAL A 213 5.96 28.03 1.17
N GLU A 214 7.09 27.46 1.54
CA GLU A 214 8.40 28.10 1.35
C GLU A 214 9.03 27.73 0.00
N CYS A 215 8.88 26.49 -0.43
CA CYS A 215 9.54 25.97 -1.62
C CYS A 215 8.62 25.03 -2.42
N VAL A 216 8.57 25.25 -3.71
CA VAL A 216 7.99 24.29 -4.66
C VAL A 216 9.09 23.60 -5.46
N GLN A 217 9.02 22.29 -5.57
CA GLN A 217 9.92 21.46 -6.36
C GLN A 217 9.19 20.95 -7.59
N ILE A 218 9.77 21.23 -8.75
CA ILE A 218 9.23 20.92 -10.08
C ILE A 218 10.31 20.27 -10.95
N ASP A 219 9.90 19.67 -12.04
CA ASP A 219 10.82 19.27 -13.11
C ASP A 219 11.11 20.43 -14.09
N HIS A 220 11.80 20.13 -15.18
CA HIS A 220 12.12 21.09 -16.23
C HIS A 220 11.06 21.11 -17.36
N GLY A 221 9.80 20.76 -17.06
CA GLY A 221 8.72 20.84 -18.05
C GLY A 221 8.52 22.26 -18.59
N ALA A 222 8.16 22.37 -19.87
CA ALA A 222 7.96 23.66 -20.53
C ALA A 222 6.79 24.45 -19.90
N GLU A 223 5.87 23.79 -19.23
CA GLU A 223 4.77 24.38 -18.47
C GLU A 223 5.25 25.12 -17.21
N PHE A 224 6.43 24.81 -16.71
CA PHE A 224 6.99 25.42 -15.51
C PHE A 224 8.11 26.41 -15.80
N THR A 225 8.96 26.14 -16.81
CA THR A 225 10.16 26.94 -17.05
C THR A 225 10.52 27.02 -18.52
N LYS A 226 11.11 28.14 -18.92
CA LYS A 226 11.69 28.36 -20.26
C LYS A 226 13.20 28.10 -20.32
N ARG A 227 13.84 27.67 -19.22
CA ARG A 227 15.29 27.53 -19.09
C ARG A 227 15.94 26.60 -20.11
N LEU A 228 15.19 25.62 -20.63
CA LEU A 228 15.70 24.69 -21.65
C LEU A 228 15.54 25.24 -23.08
N THR A 229 14.73 26.27 -23.28
CA THR A 229 14.39 26.82 -24.61
C THR A 229 14.91 28.24 -24.85
N ALA A 230 15.24 28.97 -23.80
CA ALA A 230 15.75 30.34 -23.87
C ALA A 230 17.24 30.37 -23.50
N ASN A 231 18.06 30.98 -24.35
CA ASN A 231 19.48 31.25 -24.09
C ASN A 231 19.70 32.40 -23.07
N ASP A 232 18.67 32.90 -22.45
CA ASP A 232 18.70 34.05 -21.56
C ASP A 232 18.11 33.68 -20.19
N ASP A 233 18.96 33.69 -19.16
CA ASP A 233 18.57 33.41 -17.76
C ASP A 233 17.58 34.42 -17.16
N ASN A 234 17.39 35.58 -17.84
CA ASN A 234 16.48 36.65 -17.41
C ASN A 234 15.02 36.44 -17.86
N ASN A 235 14.73 35.45 -18.72
CA ASN A 235 13.38 35.23 -19.26
C ASN A 235 12.59 34.25 -18.41
N LEU A 236 12.08 34.73 -17.27
CA LEU A 236 11.25 33.93 -16.36
C LEU A 236 9.93 33.53 -17.02
N SER A 237 9.49 32.30 -16.78
CA SER A 237 8.14 31.86 -17.16
C SER A 237 7.08 32.54 -16.29
N LEU A 238 5.81 32.51 -16.72
CA LEU A 238 4.71 33.03 -15.92
C LEU A 238 4.59 32.29 -14.57
N PHE A 239 4.91 30.99 -14.55
CA PHE A 239 4.97 30.20 -13.32
C PHE A 239 6.02 30.72 -12.35
N GLU A 240 7.25 31.01 -12.84
CA GLU A 240 8.36 31.54 -12.03
C GLU A 240 8.05 32.95 -11.52
N LEU A 241 7.45 33.79 -12.35
CA LEU A 241 6.98 35.12 -11.94
C LEU A 241 5.89 35.03 -10.86
N THR A 242 4.95 34.10 -11.01
CA THR A 242 3.90 33.87 -10.02
C THR A 242 4.47 33.35 -8.70
N ALA A 243 5.45 32.45 -8.75
CA ALA A 243 6.15 31.98 -7.55
C ALA A 243 6.85 33.12 -6.82
N LYS A 244 7.54 34.00 -7.58
CA LYS A 244 8.17 35.21 -7.02
C LYS A 244 7.15 36.16 -6.36
N GLN A 245 6.02 36.39 -7.00
CA GLN A 245 4.92 37.21 -6.44
C GLN A 245 4.35 36.62 -5.14
N LEU A 246 4.30 35.30 -5.03
CA LEU A 246 3.82 34.58 -3.86
C LEU A 246 4.92 34.37 -2.79
N ASN A 247 6.12 34.89 -3.01
CA ASN A 247 7.30 34.69 -2.17
C ASN A 247 7.64 33.20 -1.93
N VAL A 248 7.47 32.36 -2.95
CA VAL A 248 7.75 30.92 -2.93
C VAL A 248 9.00 30.64 -3.73
N ARG A 249 9.98 29.94 -3.12
CA ARG A 249 11.19 29.52 -3.83
C ARG A 249 10.88 28.38 -4.80
N VAL A 250 11.45 28.43 -6.01
CA VAL A 250 11.35 27.33 -6.99
C VAL A 250 12.62 26.52 -6.96
N LYS A 251 12.50 25.21 -6.80
CA LYS A 251 13.59 24.23 -6.84
C LYS A 251 13.38 23.29 -8.00
N TYR A 252 14.36 23.22 -8.89
CA TYR A 252 14.35 22.27 -10.01
C TYR A 252 14.98 20.95 -9.61
N ILE A 253 14.40 19.84 -10.04
CA ILE A 253 15.04 18.54 -9.91
C ILE A 253 16.24 18.48 -10.88
N LYS A 254 17.27 17.73 -10.49
CA LYS A 254 18.39 17.49 -11.41
C LYS A 254 17.89 16.66 -12.60
N PRO A 255 18.30 17.01 -13.85
CA PRO A 255 17.98 16.21 -15.02
C PRO A 255 18.30 14.73 -14.80
N HIS A 256 17.48 13.84 -15.33
CA HIS A 256 17.62 12.38 -15.21
C HIS A 256 17.62 11.84 -13.76
N THR A 257 17.06 12.60 -12.80
CA THR A 257 16.94 12.16 -11.39
C THR A 257 15.48 12.09 -10.94
N PRO A 258 14.65 11.20 -11.47
CA PRO A 258 13.21 11.13 -11.15
C PRO A 258 12.93 10.87 -9.66
N ARG A 259 13.92 10.33 -8.94
CA ARG A 259 13.80 10.09 -7.48
C ARG A 259 13.49 11.35 -6.66
N HIS A 260 13.85 12.53 -7.16
CA HIS A 260 13.61 13.78 -6.46
C HIS A 260 12.10 14.11 -6.38
N ASN A 261 11.29 13.76 -7.39
CA ASN A 261 9.83 13.89 -7.40
C ASN A 261 9.08 12.61 -6.95
N GLY A 262 9.78 11.71 -6.27
CA GLY A 262 9.26 10.37 -5.95
C GLY A 262 7.95 10.35 -5.13
N LYS A 263 7.60 11.43 -4.41
CA LYS A 263 6.35 11.49 -3.63
C LYS A 263 5.15 11.80 -4.51
N VAL A 264 5.28 12.79 -5.40
CA VAL A 264 4.21 13.11 -6.36
C VAL A 264 4.04 12.00 -7.40
N GLU A 265 5.14 11.41 -7.89
CA GLU A 265 5.08 10.26 -8.80
C GLU A 265 4.40 9.04 -8.16
N ARG A 266 4.69 8.77 -6.89
CA ARG A 266 4.00 7.71 -6.14
C ARG A 266 2.51 8.03 -5.99
N SER A 267 2.16 9.29 -5.73
CA SER A 267 0.78 9.77 -5.71
C SER A 267 0.09 9.51 -7.04
N HIS A 268 0.72 9.82 -8.17
CA HIS A 268 0.19 9.54 -9.51
C HIS A 268 -0.04 8.04 -9.78
N ARG A 269 0.86 7.17 -9.28
CA ARG A 269 0.66 5.71 -9.37
C ARG A 269 -0.54 5.23 -8.54
N GLU A 270 -0.76 5.85 -7.38
CA GLU A 270 -1.94 5.55 -6.56
C GLU A 270 -3.23 6.05 -7.24
N ASP A 271 -3.20 7.23 -7.84
CA ASP A 271 -4.33 7.76 -8.60
C ASP A 271 -4.68 6.86 -9.80
N GLN A 272 -3.66 6.34 -10.49
CA GLN A 272 -3.88 5.37 -11.56
C GLN A 272 -4.66 4.14 -11.07
N LYS A 273 -4.33 3.63 -9.88
CA LYS A 273 -4.98 2.43 -9.31
C LYS A 273 -6.35 2.72 -8.71
N LEU A 274 -6.49 3.83 -8.00
CA LEU A 274 -7.65 4.09 -7.13
C LEU A 274 -8.70 4.99 -7.77
N LEU A 275 -8.34 5.72 -8.81
CA LEU A 275 -9.27 6.59 -9.55
C LEU A 275 -9.43 6.09 -10.98
N TYR A 276 -8.38 6.16 -11.81
CA TYR A 276 -8.49 5.90 -13.25
C TYR A 276 -8.85 4.44 -13.58
N SER A 277 -8.20 3.47 -12.94
CA SER A 277 -8.56 2.06 -13.14
C SER A 277 -9.99 1.75 -12.67
N GLU A 278 -10.47 2.44 -11.63
CA GLU A 278 -11.86 2.29 -11.17
C GLU A 278 -12.87 2.91 -12.14
N VAL A 279 -12.54 4.05 -12.74
CA VAL A 279 -13.36 4.70 -13.78
C VAL A 279 -13.58 3.75 -14.96
N ILE A 280 -12.50 3.10 -15.42
CA ILE A 280 -12.56 2.12 -16.52
C ILE A 280 -13.34 0.87 -16.08
N ARG A 281 -13.02 0.30 -14.93
CA ARG A 281 -13.65 -0.91 -14.40
C ARG A 281 -15.16 -0.76 -14.20
N LEU A 282 -15.60 0.41 -13.70
CA LEU A 282 -17.00 0.70 -13.44
C LEU A 282 -17.74 1.22 -14.67
N LYS A 283 -17.06 1.39 -15.80
CA LYS A 283 -17.62 1.98 -17.04
C LYS A 283 -18.30 3.34 -16.79
N LYS A 284 -17.68 4.18 -15.95
CA LYS A 284 -18.17 5.53 -15.61
C LYS A 284 -17.17 6.59 -16.09
N PRO A 285 -17.00 6.78 -17.41
CA PRO A 285 -16.03 7.71 -17.96
C PRO A 285 -16.34 9.17 -17.57
N PHE A 286 -15.35 10.03 -17.67
CA PHE A 286 -15.50 11.48 -17.46
C PHE A 286 -16.28 12.08 -18.62
N LYS A 287 -17.32 12.85 -18.30
CA LYS A 287 -18.21 13.49 -19.29
C LYS A 287 -17.63 14.79 -19.84
N GLY A 288 -16.68 15.40 -19.12
CA GLY A 288 -16.03 16.67 -19.47
C GLY A 288 -15.11 17.12 -18.35
N LEU A 289 -14.52 18.31 -18.49
CA LEU A 289 -13.57 18.87 -17.55
C LEU A 289 -14.18 19.07 -16.15
N GLU A 290 -15.39 19.56 -16.05
CA GLU A 290 -16.05 19.79 -14.75
C GLU A 290 -16.34 18.48 -13.99
N ASP A 291 -16.77 17.42 -14.70
CA ASP A 291 -16.92 16.11 -14.07
C ASP A 291 -15.57 15.55 -13.56
N LEU A 292 -14.49 15.78 -14.31
CA LEU A 292 -13.13 15.45 -13.87
C LEU A 292 -12.76 16.20 -12.59
N LYS A 293 -12.92 17.54 -12.55
CA LYS A 293 -12.64 18.39 -11.38
C LYS A 293 -13.39 17.92 -10.14
N ILE A 294 -14.69 17.66 -10.26
CA ILE A 294 -15.53 17.18 -9.15
C ILE A 294 -15.00 15.83 -8.62
N ARG A 295 -14.64 14.91 -9.52
CA ARG A 295 -14.14 13.59 -9.11
C ARG A 295 -12.73 13.66 -8.55
N LEU A 296 -11.85 14.51 -9.06
CA LEU A 296 -10.54 14.78 -8.50
C LEU A 296 -10.66 15.34 -7.07
N LYS A 297 -11.57 16.29 -6.84
CA LYS A 297 -11.83 16.85 -5.51
C LYS A 297 -12.32 15.80 -4.51
N ARG A 298 -13.24 14.93 -4.92
CA ARG A 298 -13.71 13.80 -4.10
C ARG A 298 -12.58 12.84 -3.80
N HIS A 299 -11.75 12.55 -4.79
CA HIS A 299 -10.60 11.66 -4.64
C HIS A 299 -9.52 12.26 -3.72
N GLN A 300 -9.23 13.56 -3.86
CA GLN A 300 -8.37 14.32 -2.97
C GLN A 300 -8.84 14.21 -1.51
N ASN A 301 -10.13 14.49 -1.25
CA ASN A 301 -10.69 14.40 0.10
C ASN A 301 -10.55 12.99 0.67
N LYS A 302 -10.87 11.97 -0.14
CA LYS A 302 -10.70 10.56 0.26
C LYS A 302 -9.27 10.22 0.62
N THR A 303 -8.30 10.68 -0.15
CA THR A 303 -6.87 10.36 0.05
C THR A 303 -6.25 11.16 1.19
N ASN A 304 -6.66 12.41 1.38
CA ASN A 304 -6.20 13.25 2.51
C ASN A 304 -6.76 12.78 3.87
N ASN A 305 -7.85 12.01 3.88
CA ASN A 305 -8.41 11.36 5.06
C ASN A 305 -8.06 9.86 5.17
N ARG A 306 -7.13 9.37 4.36
CA ARG A 306 -6.72 7.96 4.34
C ARG A 306 -5.49 7.75 5.21
N PRO A 307 -5.48 6.78 6.15
CA PRO A 307 -4.30 6.44 6.92
C PRO A 307 -3.14 6.00 6.03
N MET A 308 -1.95 6.51 6.30
CA MET A 308 -0.73 6.18 5.57
C MET A 308 0.34 5.61 6.50
N ARG A 309 0.99 4.51 6.09
CA ARG A 309 2.06 3.89 6.88
C ARG A 309 3.22 4.85 7.21
N PRO A 310 3.70 5.73 6.31
CA PRO A 310 4.75 6.69 6.62
C PRO A 310 4.36 7.75 7.65
N LEU A 311 3.07 7.94 7.90
CA LEU A 311 2.52 8.87 8.90
C LEU A 311 2.05 8.13 10.17
N SER A 312 2.68 7.02 10.53
CA SER A 312 2.29 6.19 11.67
C SER A 312 0.81 5.79 11.65
N PHE A 313 0.29 5.49 10.46
CA PHE A 313 -1.12 5.14 10.19
C PHE A 313 -2.12 6.27 10.49
N LEU A 314 -1.66 7.51 10.60
CA LEU A 314 -2.54 8.68 10.57
C LEU A 314 -2.84 9.08 9.13
N SER A 315 -3.97 9.78 8.93
CA SER A 315 -4.23 10.44 7.66
C SER A 315 -3.38 11.72 7.55
N PRO A 316 -3.12 12.26 6.35
CA PRO A 316 -2.46 13.55 6.18
C PRO A 316 -3.07 14.67 7.04
N LEU A 317 -4.40 14.76 7.09
CA LEU A 317 -5.10 15.76 7.90
C LEU A 317 -4.95 15.53 9.42
N ASP A 318 -5.04 14.27 9.88
CA ASP A 318 -4.86 13.96 11.29
C ASP A 318 -3.41 14.13 11.72
N TYR A 319 -2.46 13.81 10.83
CA TYR A 319 -1.05 14.03 11.08
C TYR A 319 -0.72 15.50 11.26
N LEU A 320 -1.30 16.38 10.45
CA LEU A 320 -1.16 17.84 10.61
C LEU A 320 -1.75 18.34 11.93
N LYS A 321 -2.93 17.86 12.32
CA LYS A 321 -3.56 18.26 13.59
C LYS A 321 -2.73 17.87 14.82
N LYS A 322 -2.03 16.73 14.73
CA LYS A 322 -1.22 16.21 15.83
C LYS A 322 0.15 16.90 15.96
N ASN A 323 0.67 17.46 14.87
CA ASN A 323 2.03 18.02 14.81
C ASN A 323 2.02 19.54 14.52
N LYS A 324 0.88 20.20 14.83
CA LYS A 324 0.77 21.68 14.91
C LYS A 324 1.31 22.23 16.22
#